data_a23d29e8e772918254adbc9b8c8f067c
#
_entry.id   a23d29e8e772918254adbc9b8c8f067c
#
_cell.length_a   1.000
_cell.length_b   1.000
_cell.length_c   1.000
_cell.angle_alpha   90.00
_cell.angle_beta   90.00
_cell.angle_gamma   90.00
#
_symmetry.space_group_name_H-M   'P 1'
#
loop_
_entity.id
_entity.type
_entity.pdbx_description
1 polymer ?
#
loop_
_entity_poly.entity_id
_entity_poly.type
_entity_poly.pdbx_seq_one_letter_code
_entity_poly.pdbx_strand_id
1 'polypeptide(L)'
;MVAEAPHCAAADDAATGLPRVLVLHTLPPPVAAPGRTADEFDLAEAARGIADALPGAVLAGTRGAAADIAALVATHRPEIVFNACEAPLGRPDLEPHVVALLEWLGVRFTGCGSETLALCRRKDRTKAVLAAHGVPVPPEAGFPCIVKPADEDGSAGIDARSICDGPDAVARAVARIAGPALVEAFLPGREFAVALWGRRAPDHVSIGETLFRNGLRLNTYAAKWLPDSAEFADSPICYAPDLEPGLRAAIVAAACGAWRAVEARGYLRVDIRLDAAERPCVLDVNPNPELGPGVGICRAVEEAGWSWARFVRQQVLWA
;
A
#
# COMPACT_ATOMS: atom_id res chain seq x y z
N MET A 1 2.40 8.69 28.70
CA MET A 1 3.81 9.07 28.55
C MET A 1 4.43 8.01 27.67
N VAL A 2 4.56 8.29 26.38
CA VAL A 2 5.34 7.47 25.45
C VAL A 2 6.74 8.08 25.52
N ALA A 3 7.69 7.29 26.02
CA ALA A 3 9.08 7.70 26.15
C ALA A 3 9.67 8.00 24.77
N GLU A 4 10.30 9.16 24.65
CA GLU A 4 11.22 9.44 23.54
C GLU A 4 12.32 8.37 23.52
N ALA A 5 12.38 7.62 22.44
CA ALA A 5 13.44 6.65 22.24
C ALA A 5 14.74 7.41 21.92
N PRO A 6 15.87 7.05 22.58
CA PRO A 6 17.15 7.68 22.30
C PRO A 6 17.62 7.37 20.88
N HIS A 7 18.18 8.38 20.23
CA HIS A 7 18.97 8.24 19.00
C HIS A 7 20.09 7.20 19.22
N CYS A 8 19.86 6.01 18.72
CA CYS A 8 20.90 4.99 18.67
C CYS A 8 21.37 4.85 17.20
N ALA A 9 22.36 5.65 16.85
CA ALA A 9 23.23 5.38 15.73
C ALA A 9 24.18 4.27 16.18
N ALA A 10 23.84 3.01 15.95
CA ALA A 10 24.77 1.90 16.14
C ALA A 10 24.35 0.67 15.32
N ALA A 11 25.31 0.21 14.53
CA ALA A 11 25.47 -1.12 13.96
C ALA A 11 24.59 -1.49 12.75
N ASP A 12 24.97 -0.97 11.59
CA ASP A 12 24.58 -1.48 10.26
C ASP A 12 25.42 -2.69 9.80
N ASP A 13 26.25 -3.31 10.65
CA ASP A 13 27.21 -4.34 10.26
C ASP A 13 27.03 -5.66 11.03
N ALA A 14 25.89 -6.36 10.73
CA ALA A 14 25.78 -7.77 11.03
C ALA A 14 25.36 -8.54 9.76
N ALA A 15 26.28 -8.65 8.81
CA ALA A 15 26.10 -9.38 7.54
C ALA A 15 26.28 -10.91 7.70
N THR A 16 26.24 -11.47 8.92
CA THR A 16 26.45 -12.89 9.15
C THR A 16 25.20 -13.49 9.83
N GLY A 17 24.35 -14.16 9.02
CA GLY A 17 23.25 -14.94 9.56
C GLY A 17 21.90 -14.76 8.89
N LEU A 18 21.79 -14.04 7.77
CA LEU A 18 20.53 -13.99 7.02
C LEU A 18 20.22 -15.36 6.41
N PRO A 19 18.94 -15.79 6.41
CA PRO A 19 18.52 -17.01 5.74
C PRO A 19 18.71 -16.90 4.22
N ARG A 20 18.61 -18.04 3.50
CA ARG A 20 18.58 -18.00 2.02
C ARG A 20 17.30 -17.31 1.56
N VAL A 21 17.45 -16.16 0.91
CA VAL A 21 16.34 -15.33 0.45
C VAL A 21 16.22 -15.41 -1.08
N LEU A 22 14.98 -15.61 -1.56
CA LEU A 22 14.59 -15.40 -2.94
C LEU A 22 13.78 -14.10 -3.00
N VAL A 23 14.29 -13.07 -3.69
CA VAL A 23 13.51 -11.87 -4.02
C VAL A 23 12.71 -12.18 -5.27
N LEU A 24 11.43 -12.36 -5.11
CA LEU A 24 10.49 -12.71 -6.18
C LEU A 24 9.70 -11.48 -6.59
N HIS A 25 9.78 -11.10 -7.87
CA HIS A 25 9.05 -9.95 -8.40
C HIS A 25 8.33 -10.27 -9.70
N THR A 26 7.31 -9.49 -10.02
CA THR A 26 6.60 -9.60 -11.30
C THR A 26 7.38 -8.88 -12.40
N LEU A 27 7.50 -9.52 -13.55
CA LEU A 27 7.96 -8.90 -14.80
C LEU A 27 6.79 -8.15 -15.45
N PRO A 28 7.03 -6.98 -16.08
CA PRO A 28 5.98 -6.24 -16.73
C PRO A 28 5.25 -7.08 -17.81
N PRO A 29 3.95 -6.88 -17.99
CA PRO A 29 3.20 -7.55 -19.02
C PRO A 29 3.73 -7.14 -20.41
N PRO A 30 3.66 -8.03 -21.41
CA PRO A 30 4.15 -7.72 -22.77
C PRO A 30 3.34 -6.61 -23.46
N VAL A 31 2.12 -6.37 -22.99
CA VAL A 31 1.22 -5.29 -23.46
C VAL A 31 0.59 -4.66 -22.22
N ALA A 32 0.66 -3.33 -22.13
CA ALA A 32 0.00 -2.60 -21.06
C ALA A 32 -1.53 -2.77 -21.10
N ALA A 33 -2.15 -2.85 -19.93
CA ALA A 33 -3.61 -2.85 -19.85
C ALA A 33 -4.17 -1.49 -20.33
N PRO A 34 -5.41 -1.43 -20.87
CA PRO A 34 -6.01 -0.18 -21.27
C PRO A 34 -6.03 0.84 -20.12
N GLY A 35 -5.50 2.05 -20.38
CA GLY A 35 -5.46 3.13 -19.40
C GLY A 35 -4.33 3.06 -18.38
N ARG A 36 -3.38 2.13 -18.54
CA ARG A 36 -2.18 1.97 -17.70
C ARG A 36 -0.92 1.97 -18.55
N THR A 37 0.20 2.36 -17.98
CA THR A 37 1.52 2.29 -18.64
C THR A 37 2.22 0.98 -18.32
N ALA A 38 3.11 0.53 -19.21
CA ALA A 38 3.91 -0.66 -18.94
C ALA A 38 4.86 -0.43 -17.75
N ASP A 39 5.33 0.79 -17.57
CA ASP A 39 6.27 1.18 -16.52
C ASP A 39 5.64 1.12 -15.11
N GLU A 40 4.31 1.26 -15.01
CA GLU A 40 3.56 1.09 -13.76
C GLU A 40 3.78 -0.29 -13.12
N PHE A 41 4.11 -1.29 -13.93
CA PHE A 41 4.33 -2.67 -13.49
C PHE A 41 5.81 -3.09 -13.58
N ASP A 42 6.72 -2.16 -13.90
CA ASP A 42 8.15 -2.48 -13.89
C ASP A 42 8.74 -2.36 -12.48
N LEU A 43 8.63 -3.45 -11.76
CA LEU A 43 9.14 -3.59 -10.40
C LEU A 43 10.62 -4.00 -10.34
N ALA A 44 11.31 -4.06 -11.48
CA ALA A 44 12.68 -4.58 -11.53
C ALA A 44 13.68 -3.71 -10.77
N GLU A 45 13.50 -2.39 -10.76
CA GLU A 45 14.36 -1.49 -9.98
C GLU A 45 14.12 -1.65 -8.47
N ALA A 46 12.86 -1.68 -8.04
CA ALA A 46 12.50 -1.93 -6.66
C ALA A 46 13.03 -3.28 -6.16
N ALA A 47 12.86 -4.34 -6.97
CA ALA A 47 13.35 -5.67 -6.64
C ALA A 47 14.88 -5.76 -6.58
N ARG A 48 15.60 -5.04 -7.46
CA ARG A 48 17.07 -4.91 -7.36
C ARG A 48 17.48 -4.21 -6.06
N GLY A 49 16.86 -3.08 -5.72
CA GLY A 49 17.12 -2.36 -4.47
C GLY A 49 16.86 -3.22 -3.22
N ILE A 50 15.88 -4.12 -3.26
CA ILE A 50 15.64 -5.10 -2.21
C ILE A 50 16.77 -6.14 -2.18
N ALA A 51 17.16 -6.70 -3.32
CA ALA A 51 18.22 -7.71 -3.41
C ALA A 51 19.59 -7.15 -2.97
N ASP A 52 19.91 -5.91 -3.32
CA ASP A 52 21.15 -5.21 -2.92
C ASP A 52 21.23 -5.01 -1.40
N ALA A 53 20.07 -4.85 -0.74
CA ALA A 53 20.01 -4.78 0.72
C ALA A 53 20.16 -6.13 1.44
N LEU A 54 20.14 -7.25 0.69
CA LEU A 54 20.18 -8.64 1.18
C LEU A 54 21.36 -9.40 0.57
N PRO A 55 22.56 -9.28 1.10
CA PRO A 55 23.74 -9.98 0.57
C PRO A 55 23.50 -11.50 0.42
N GLY A 56 23.74 -12.03 -0.78
CA GLY A 56 23.53 -13.43 -1.10
C GLY A 56 22.07 -13.81 -1.49
N ALA A 57 21.14 -12.86 -1.52
CA ALA A 57 19.80 -13.13 -2.03
C ALA A 57 19.82 -13.41 -3.54
N VAL A 58 18.93 -14.31 -3.95
CA VAL A 58 18.67 -14.57 -5.37
C VAL A 58 17.54 -13.67 -5.85
N LEU A 59 17.76 -12.91 -6.91
CA LEU A 59 16.73 -12.12 -7.56
C LEU A 59 16.11 -12.93 -8.71
N ALA A 60 14.80 -13.12 -8.71
CA ALA A 60 14.09 -13.82 -9.79
C ALA A 60 12.78 -13.10 -10.17
N GLY A 61 12.68 -12.80 -11.46
CA GLY A 61 11.48 -12.26 -12.07
C GLY A 61 10.58 -13.37 -12.62
N THR A 62 9.26 -13.21 -12.46
CA THR A 62 8.24 -14.08 -13.05
C THR A 62 7.13 -13.25 -13.68
N ARG A 63 6.46 -13.78 -14.68
CA ARG A 63 5.20 -13.20 -15.17
C ARG A 63 4.00 -13.55 -14.29
N GLY A 64 4.20 -14.41 -13.29
CA GLY A 64 3.17 -14.73 -12.30
C GLY A 64 2.39 -16.01 -12.60
N ALA A 65 2.83 -16.85 -13.56
CA ALA A 65 2.26 -18.17 -13.70
C ALA A 65 2.60 -19.05 -12.48
N ALA A 66 1.61 -19.71 -11.90
CA ALA A 66 1.79 -20.50 -10.68
C ALA A 66 2.88 -21.57 -10.81
N ALA A 67 2.96 -22.22 -11.99
CA ALA A 67 4.00 -23.23 -12.29
C ALA A 67 5.41 -22.62 -12.27
N ASP A 68 5.59 -21.39 -12.78
CA ASP A 68 6.89 -20.73 -12.80
C ASP A 68 7.33 -20.36 -11.39
N ILE A 69 6.41 -19.83 -10.57
CA ILE A 69 6.68 -19.49 -9.16
C ILE A 69 7.07 -20.76 -8.39
N ALA A 70 6.32 -21.84 -8.54
CA ALA A 70 6.63 -23.11 -7.89
C ALA A 70 7.98 -23.69 -8.34
N ALA A 71 8.33 -23.57 -9.62
CA ALA A 71 9.62 -24.00 -10.16
C ALA A 71 10.78 -23.16 -9.60
N LEU A 72 10.63 -21.83 -9.47
CA LEU A 72 11.61 -20.96 -8.86
C LEU A 72 11.86 -21.33 -7.38
N VAL A 73 10.80 -21.54 -6.61
CA VAL A 73 10.91 -21.98 -5.21
C VAL A 73 11.60 -23.35 -5.12
N ALA A 74 11.23 -24.32 -5.96
CA ALA A 74 11.84 -25.64 -5.97
C ALA A 74 13.32 -25.62 -6.37
N THR A 75 13.71 -24.75 -7.32
CA THR A 75 15.07 -24.61 -7.83
C THR A 75 16.00 -23.96 -6.79
N HIS A 76 15.55 -22.83 -6.23
CA HIS A 76 16.40 -22.03 -5.33
C HIS A 76 16.29 -22.47 -3.88
N ARG A 77 15.26 -23.23 -3.50
CA ARG A 77 15.02 -23.73 -2.13
C ARG A 77 15.22 -22.64 -1.07
N PRO A 78 14.57 -21.47 -1.21
CA PRO A 78 14.73 -20.40 -0.25
C PRO A 78 14.19 -20.80 1.12
N GLU A 79 14.75 -20.24 2.17
CA GLU A 79 14.14 -20.29 3.51
C GLU A 79 13.06 -19.22 3.65
N ILE A 80 13.23 -18.11 2.93
CA ILE A 80 12.27 -17.00 2.89
C ILE A 80 12.18 -16.47 1.45
N VAL A 81 10.96 -16.20 1.00
CA VAL A 81 10.68 -15.41 -0.20
C VAL A 81 10.42 -13.97 0.22
N PHE A 82 11.25 -13.03 -0.26
CA PHE A 82 10.86 -11.63 -0.21
C PHE A 82 9.85 -11.40 -1.34
N ASN A 83 8.58 -11.23 -0.97
CA ASN A 83 7.51 -11.06 -1.94
C ASN A 83 7.42 -9.60 -2.40
N ALA A 84 7.86 -9.36 -3.63
CA ALA A 84 7.72 -8.09 -4.34
C ALA A 84 6.87 -8.28 -5.61
N CYS A 85 5.93 -9.23 -5.60
CA CYS A 85 5.03 -9.45 -6.71
C CYS A 85 3.80 -8.53 -6.62
N GLU A 86 3.60 -7.77 -7.68
CA GLU A 86 2.39 -6.97 -7.92
C GLU A 86 1.83 -7.33 -9.29
N ALA A 87 0.52 -7.31 -9.46
CA ALA A 87 -0.18 -7.56 -10.72
C ALA A 87 0.36 -8.75 -11.55
N PRO A 88 0.46 -9.98 -11.01
CA PRO A 88 0.92 -11.15 -11.74
C PRO A 88 0.06 -11.37 -13.00
N LEU A 89 0.69 -11.67 -14.14
CA LEU A 89 0.04 -11.74 -15.46
C LEU A 89 -0.62 -10.43 -15.91
N GLY A 90 -0.24 -9.27 -15.36
CA GLY A 90 -0.89 -7.99 -15.57
C GLY A 90 -2.25 -7.87 -14.86
N ARG A 91 -2.50 -8.70 -13.84
CA ARG A 91 -3.77 -8.83 -13.12
C ARG A 91 -3.56 -8.62 -11.62
N PRO A 92 -3.83 -7.42 -11.09
CA PRO A 92 -3.70 -7.14 -9.66
C PRO A 92 -4.58 -8.03 -8.76
N ASP A 93 -5.72 -8.51 -9.27
CA ASP A 93 -6.60 -9.45 -8.56
C ASP A 93 -5.95 -10.81 -8.25
N LEU A 94 -4.81 -11.12 -8.88
CA LEU A 94 -4.05 -12.34 -8.64
C LEU A 94 -2.96 -12.20 -7.55
N GLU A 95 -2.69 -11.02 -7.02
CA GLU A 95 -1.69 -10.83 -5.94
C GLU A 95 -1.93 -11.72 -4.72
N PRO A 96 -3.16 -11.85 -4.19
CA PRO A 96 -3.43 -12.77 -3.10
C PRO A 96 -3.10 -14.23 -3.43
N HIS A 97 -3.22 -14.62 -4.71
CA HIS A 97 -2.97 -16.00 -5.15
C HIS A 97 -1.49 -16.33 -5.19
N VAL A 98 -0.60 -15.35 -5.45
CA VAL A 98 0.85 -15.56 -5.31
C VAL A 98 1.18 -15.93 -3.87
N VAL A 99 0.65 -15.17 -2.91
CA VAL A 99 0.88 -15.41 -1.49
C VAL A 99 0.25 -16.73 -1.05
N ALA A 100 -0.97 -17.04 -1.48
CA ALA A 100 -1.61 -18.33 -1.21
C ALA A 100 -0.80 -19.52 -1.75
N LEU A 101 -0.16 -19.37 -2.91
CA LEU A 101 0.75 -20.39 -3.45
C LEU A 101 1.99 -20.55 -2.57
N LEU A 102 2.59 -19.46 -2.07
CA LEU A 102 3.73 -19.54 -1.15
C LEU A 102 3.34 -20.23 0.17
N GLU A 103 2.15 -19.91 0.70
CA GLU A 103 1.56 -20.59 1.88
C GLU A 103 1.36 -22.09 1.61
N TRP A 104 0.81 -22.44 0.44
CA TRP A 104 0.62 -23.83 0.03
C TRP A 104 1.93 -24.60 -0.09
N LEU A 105 2.98 -23.95 -0.61
CA LEU A 105 4.32 -24.53 -0.72
C LEU A 105 5.05 -24.60 0.63
N GLY A 106 4.49 -24.05 1.70
CA GLY A 106 5.07 -24.06 3.04
C GLY A 106 6.35 -23.24 3.16
N VAL A 107 6.58 -22.27 2.29
CA VAL A 107 7.74 -21.38 2.36
C VAL A 107 7.37 -20.08 3.08
N ARG A 108 8.25 -19.61 3.97
CA ARG A 108 8.05 -18.32 4.66
C ARG A 108 8.20 -17.17 3.66
N PHE A 109 7.49 -16.07 3.89
CA PHE A 109 7.54 -14.90 3.01
C PHE A 109 7.32 -13.59 3.78
N THR A 110 7.77 -12.48 3.20
CA THR A 110 7.59 -11.13 3.76
C THR A 110 6.24 -10.54 3.39
N GLY A 111 5.76 -9.60 4.20
CA GLY A 111 4.48 -8.90 3.97
C GLY A 111 3.27 -9.66 4.52
N CYS A 112 2.09 -9.19 4.17
CA CYS A 112 0.80 -9.73 4.65
C CYS A 112 0.47 -11.09 4.06
N GLY A 113 -0.41 -11.84 4.71
CA GLY A 113 -0.92 -13.13 4.23
C GLY A 113 -1.96 -13.00 3.11
N SER A 114 -2.28 -14.13 2.47
CA SER A 114 -3.21 -14.16 1.33
C SER A 114 -4.60 -13.67 1.69
N GLU A 115 -5.09 -13.97 2.89
CA GLU A 115 -6.41 -13.52 3.37
C GLU A 115 -6.47 -12.01 3.52
N THR A 116 -5.42 -11.38 4.09
CA THR A 116 -5.32 -9.93 4.20
C THR A 116 -5.28 -9.26 2.84
N LEU A 117 -4.48 -9.79 1.89
CA LEU A 117 -4.43 -9.26 0.52
C LEU A 117 -5.80 -9.38 -0.17
N ALA A 118 -6.45 -10.53 -0.06
CA ALA A 118 -7.76 -10.77 -0.68
C ALA A 118 -8.87 -9.88 -0.06
N LEU A 119 -8.83 -9.65 1.25
CA LEU A 119 -9.75 -8.74 1.93
C LEU A 119 -9.53 -7.30 1.45
N CYS A 120 -8.30 -6.81 1.54
CA CYS A 120 -7.97 -5.41 1.24
C CYS A 120 -8.14 -5.07 -0.24
N ARG A 121 -8.10 -6.04 -1.13
CA ARG A 121 -8.44 -5.89 -2.54
C ARG A 121 -9.87 -5.41 -2.76
N ARG A 122 -10.78 -5.62 -1.81
CA ARG A 122 -12.20 -5.26 -1.88
C ARG A 122 -12.51 -4.15 -0.88
N LYS A 123 -12.47 -2.89 -1.34
CA LYS A 123 -12.68 -1.69 -0.50
C LYS A 123 -14.01 -1.73 0.27
N ASP A 124 -15.07 -2.23 -0.36
CA ASP A 124 -16.37 -2.42 0.26
C ASP A 124 -16.33 -3.40 1.44
N ARG A 125 -15.65 -4.54 1.27
CA ARG A 125 -15.48 -5.56 2.31
C ARG A 125 -14.53 -5.09 3.40
N THR A 126 -13.41 -4.48 3.02
CA THR A 126 -12.45 -3.90 3.97
C THR A 126 -13.13 -2.90 4.88
N LYS A 127 -13.92 -1.98 4.33
CA LYS A 127 -14.65 -0.98 5.12
C LYS A 127 -15.68 -1.59 6.07
N ALA A 128 -16.38 -2.65 5.66
CA ALA A 128 -17.29 -3.38 6.54
C ALA A 128 -16.55 -4.01 7.73
N VAL A 129 -15.37 -4.61 7.49
CA VAL A 129 -14.52 -5.17 8.54
C VAL A 129 -13.98 -4.06 9.45
N LEU A 130 -13.46 -2.98 8.89
CA LEU A 130 -12.98 -1.82 9.66
C LEU A 130 -14.07 -1.25 10.58
N ALA A 131 -15.26 -1.02 10.04
CA ALA A 131 -16.40 -0.51 10.80
C ALA A 131 -16.81 -1.46 11.94
N ALA A 132 -16.83 -2.78 11.69
CA ALA A 132 -17.11 -3.79 12.71
C ALA A 132 -16.08 -3.80 13.86
N HIS A 133 -14.85 -3.35 13.59
CA HIS A 133 -13.79 -3.20 14.59
C HIS A 133 -13.71 -1.77 15.18
N GLY A 134 -14.71 -0.92 14.90
CA GLY A 134 -14.74 0.44 15.42
C GLY A 134 -13.72 1.40 14.79
N VAL A 135 -13.15 1.04 13.64
CA VAL A 135 -12.26 1.92 12.88
C VAL A 135 -13.12 2.86 12.03
N PRO A 136 -12.92 4.19 12.13
CA PRO A 136 -13.72 5.14 11.38
C PRO A 136 -13.50 5.01 9.86
N VAL A 137 -14.60 4.94 9.11
CA VAL A 137 -14.62 4.94 7.64
C VAL A 137 -15.60 6.01 7.14
N PRO A 138 -15.48 6.50 5.89
CA PRO A 138 -16.45 7.41 5.32
C PRO A 138 -17.86 6.82 5.37
N PRO A 139 -18.89 7.61 5.70
CA PRO A 139 -20.28 7.14 5.66
C PRO A 139 -20.73 6.85 4.21
N GLU A 140 -21.66 5.92 4.05
CA GLU A 140 -22.21 5.51 2.74
C GLU A 140 -23.18 6.53 2.14
N ALA A 141 -23.64 7.52 2.90
CA ALA A 141 -24.68 8.44 2.49
C ALA A 141 -24.24 9.91 2.59
N GLY A 142 -24.89 10.74 1.76
CA GLY A 142 -24.70 12.19 1.73
C GLY A 142 -24.11 12.69 0.44
N PHE A 143 -24.27 13.99 0.19
CA PHE A 143 -23.65 14.70 -0.91
C PHE A 143 -22.80 15.86 -0.39
N PRO A 144 -21.65 16.19 -1.04
CA PRO A 144 -21.11 15.45 -2.19
C PRO A 144 -20.62 14.05 -1.78
N CYS A 145 -20.74 13.09 -2.70
CA CYS A 145 -20.19 11.75 -2.54
C CYS A 145 -19.13 11.48 -3.60
N ILE A 146 -18.32 10.44 -3.37
CA ILE A 146 -17.37 9.93 -4.36
C ILE A 146 -17.79 8.54 -4.81
N VAL A 147 -17.71 8.30 -6.12
CA VAL A 147 -17.92 6.99 -6.75
C VAL A 147 -16.58 6.49 -7.26
N LYS A 148 -16.17 5.32 -6.81
CA LYS A 148 -14.87 4.70 -7.18
C LYS A 148 -15.01 3.20 -7.39
N PRO A 149 -14.12 2.56 -8.19
CA PRO A 149 -14.06 1.11 -8.25
C PRO A 149 -13.79 0.52 -6.84
N ALA A 150 -14.53 -0.54 -6.49
CA ALA A 150 -14.36 -1.19 -5.19
C ALA A 150 -13.19 -2.18 -5.16
N ASP A 151 -12.69 -2.60 -6.33
CA ASP A 151 -11.70 -3.65 -6.53
C ASP A 151 -10.46 -3.21 -7.34
N GLU A 152 -10.28 -1.89 -7.55
CA GLU A 152 -9.12 -1.30 -8.20
C GLU A 152 -8.27 -0.49 -7.24
N ASP A 153 -6.95 -0.50 -7.45
CA ASP A 153 -5.96 0.26 -6.69
C ASP A 153 -5.32 1.37 -7.53
N GLY A 154 -4.40 2.14 -6.95
CA GLY A 154 -3.64 3.17 -7.65
C GLY A 154 -4.48 4.33 -8.18
N SER A 155 -5.67 4.60 -7.64
CA SER A 155 -6.63 5.61 -8.13
C SER A 155 -7.12 5.34 -9.57
N ALA A 156 -7.02 4.11 -10.09
CA ALA A 156 -7.56 3.77 -11.40
C ALA A 156 -9.07 4.10 -11.46
N GLY A 157 -9.48 4.78 -12.53
CA GLY A 157 -10.87 5.19 -12.75
C GLY A 157 -11.37 6.36 -11.87
N ILE A 158 -10.49 7.01 -11.09
CA ILE A 158 -10.83 8.16 -10.24
C ILE A 158 -10.40 9.46 -10.93
N ASP A 159 -11.37 10.34 -11.19
CA ASP A 159 -11.19 11.68 -11.74
C ASP A 159 -12.22 12.67 -11.13
N ALA A 160 -12.22 13.93 -11.58
CA ALA A 160 -13.15 14.94 -11.08
C ALA A 160 -14.64 14.53 -11.20
N ARG A 161 -14.98 13.71 -12.19
CA ARG A 161 -16.37 13.21 -12.42
C ARG A 161 -16.75 12.11 -11.44
N SER A 162 -15.81 11.65 -10.62
CA SER A 162 -16.09 10.71 -9.55
C SER A 162 -16.73 11.38 -8.33
N ILE A 163 -16.61 12.72 -8.22
CA ILE A 163 -17.29 13.51 -7.19
C ILE A 163 -18.69 13.86 -7.71
N CYS A 164 -19.71 13.50 -6.96
CA CYS A 164 -21.12 13.57 -7.36
C CYS A 164 -21.93 14.38 -6.36
N ASP A 165 -22.72 15.35 -6.86
CA ASP A 165 -23.58 16.23 -6.05
C ASP A 165 -25.06 15.78 -6.03
N GLY A 166 -25.38 14.66 -6.70
CA GLY A 166 -26.75 14.17 -6.77
C GLY A 166 -26.87 12.79 -7.44
N PRO A 167 -28.08 12.18 -7.39
CA PRO A 167 -28.31 10.82 -7.86
C PRO A 167 -27.97 10.59 -9.34
N ASP A 168 -28.27 11.55 -10.22
CA ASP A 168 -27.98 11.44 -11.65
C ASP A 168 -26.45 11.42 -11.92
N ALA A 169 -25.68 12.19 -11.15
CA ALA A 169 -24.22 12.18 -11.24
C ALA A 169 -23.66 10.82 -10.77
N VAL A 170 -24.20 10.26 -9.68
CA VAL A 170 -23.85 8.92 -9.20
C VAL A 170 -24.14 7.88 -10.26
N ALA A 171 -25.32 7.89 -10.87
CA ALA A 171 -25.70 6.92 -11.91
C ALA A 171 -24.72 6.97 -13.09
N ARG A 172 -24.34 8.18 -13.54
CA ARG A 172 -23.35 8.35 -14.62
C ARG A 172 -21.94 7.89 -14.20
N ALA A 173 -21.54 8.15 -12.96
CA ALA A 173 -20.23 7.72 -12.45
C ALA A 173 -20.16 6.20 -12.33
N VAL A 174 -21.19 5.56 -11.77
CA VAL A 174 -21.29 4.08 -11.68
C VAL A 174 -21.24 3.43 -13.06
N ALA A 175 -21.95 3.99 -14.05
CA ALA A 175 -21.96 3.45 -15.41
C ALA A 175 -20.60 3.45 -16.12
N ARG A 176 -19.60 4.19 -15.61
CA ARG A 176 -18.21 4.18 -16.13
C ARG A 176 -17.33 3.09 -15.55
N ILE A 177 -17.77 2.47 -14.46
CA ILE A 177 -16.99 1.46 -13.74
C ILE A 177 -17.37 0.08 -14.28
N ALA A 178 -16.37 -0.66 -14.74
CA ALA A 178 -16.60 -1.99 -15.33
C ALA A 178 -16.90 -3.09 -14.28
N GLY A 179 -16.55 -2.85 -13.01
CA GLY A 179 -16.69 -3.77 -11.88
C GLY A 179 -17.64 -3.25 -10.79
N PRO A 180 -17.50 -3.74 -9.58
CA PRO A 180 -18.26 -3.24 -8.44
C PRO A 180 -17.87 -1.79 -8.12
N ALA A 181 -18.86 -0.92 -7.90
CA ALA A 181 -18.66 0.46 -7.52
C ALA A 181 -18.91 0.65 -6.02
N LEU A 182 -18.05 1.45 -5.38
CA LEU A 182 -18.25 1.95 -4.03
C LEU A 182 -18.70 3.41 -4.09
N VAL A 183 -19.75 3.73 -3.35
CA VAL A 183 -20.27 5.09 -3.18
C VAL A 183 -20.17 5.47 -1.72
N GLU A 184 -19.45 6.54 -1.42
CA GLU A 184 -19.26 7.01 -0.05
C GLU A 184 -19.19 8.53 0.01
N ALA A 185 -19.38 9.14 1.18
CA ALA A 185 -19.28 10.57 1.35
C ALA A 185 -17.88 11.07 0.90
N PHE A 186 -17.84 12.14 0.13
CA PHE A 186 -16.61 12.84 -0.19
C PHE A 186 -16.15 13.66 1.01
N LEU A 187 -15.01 13.32 1.57
CA LEU A 187 -14.46 14.00 2.74
C LEU A 187 -13.67 15.25 2.30
N PRO A 188 -13.91 16.43 2.90
CA PRO A 188 -13.30 17.67 2.45
C PRO A 188 -11.91 17.96 3.04
N GLY A 189 -11.51 17.21 4.07
CA GLY A 189 -10.34 17.52 4.88
C GLY A 189 -9.00 17.10 4.28
N ARG A 190 -7.95 17.19 5.10
CA ARG A 190 -6.57 16.80 4.80
C ARG A 190 -6.50 15.28 4.57
N GLU A 191 -5.58 14.86 3.69
CA GLU A 191 -5.36 13.45 3.34
C GLU A 191 -3.96 12.99 3.74
N PHE A 192 -3.88 11.82 4.34
CA PHE A 192 -2.65 11.25 4.88
C PHE A 192 -2.43 9.84 4.34
N ALA A 193 -1.19 9.55 3.95
CA ALA A 193 -0.69 8.21 3.74
C ALA A 193 0.11 7.79 4.97
N VAL A 194 -0.40 6.83 5.72
CA VAL A 194 0.22 6.35 6.94
C VAL A 194 0.90 5.02 6.67
N ALA A 195 2.22 4.99 6.76
CA ALA A 195 3.01 3.77 6.68
C ALA A 195 3.20 3.15 8.06
N LEU A 196 2.95 1.85 8.15
CA LEU A 196 3.15 1.07 9.36
C LEU A 196 4.03 -0.13 9.05
N TRP A 197 4.93 -0.48 9.96
CA TRP A 197 5.69 -1.72 9.87
C TRP A 197 5.97 -2.33 11.24
N GLY A 198 5.97 -3.65 11.30
CA GLY A 198 6.11 -4.42 12.51
C GLY A 198 5.86 -5.90 12.27
N ARG A 199 6.15 -6.74 13.25
CA ARG A 199 5.99 -8.19 13.07
C ARG A 199 4.52 -8.62 13.11
N ARG A 200 3.82 -8.38 14.22
CA ARG A 200 2.40 -8.71 14.46
C ARG A 200 1.60 -7.52 14.92
N ALA A 201 2.27 -6.51 15.45
CA ALA A 201 1.73 -5.21 15.76
C ALA A 201 2.62 -4.18 15.09
N PRO A 202 2.12 -2.98 14.76
CA PRO A 202 2.97 -1.94 14.20
C PRO A 202 3.91 -1.42 15.28
N ASP A 203 5.21 -1.68 15.11
CA ASP A 203 6.27 -1.15 15.99
C ASP A 203 6.65 0.28 15.59
N HIS A 204 6.36 0.64 14.33
CA HIS A 204 6.69 1.93 13.73
C HIS A 204 5.53 2.46 12.91
N VAL A 205 5.35 3.78 12.96
CA VAL A 205 4.32 4.52 12.22
C VAL A 205 4.94 5.80 11.69
N SER A 206 4.81 6.05 10.39
CA SER A 206 5.19 7.29 9.73
C SER A 206 4.00 7.90 9.00
N ILE A 207 3.81 9.22 9.12
CA ILE A 207 2.68 9.93 8.53
C ILE A 207 3.20 10.84 7.41
N GLY A 208 2.71 10.61 6.19
CA GLY A 208 2.86 11.54 5.09
C GLY A 208 1.53 12.24 4.82
N GLU A 209 1.55 13.53 4.50
CA GLU A 209 0.38 14.31 4.10
C GLU A 209 0.44 14.63 2.63
N THR A 210 -0.63 14.35 1.88
CA THR A 210 -0.79 14.82 0.50
C THR A 210 -1.25 16.27 0.52
N LEU A 211 -0.40 17.17 0.00
CA LEU A 211 -0.70 18.60 -0.06
C LEU A 211 -1.39 18.93 -1.39
N PHE A 212 -2.69 19.14 -1.36
CA PHE A 212 -3.45 19.57 -2.54
C PHE A 212 -3.29 21.07 -2.77
N ARG A 213 -2.56 21.46 -3.81
CA ARG A 213 -2.35 22.86 -4.20
C ARG A 213 -3.40 23.38 -5.16
N ASN A 214 -4.13 22.48 -5.81
CA ASN A 214 -5.29 22.80 -6.64
C ASN A 214 -6.60 22.66 -5.86
N GLY A 215 -7.68 23.23 -6.37
CA GLY A 215 -8.99 23.22 -5.71
C GLY A 215 -9.69 21.86 -5.67
N LEU A 216 -9.22 20.87 -6.44
CA LEU A 216 -9.92 19.59 -6.61
C LEU A 216 -9.80 18.68 -5.36
N ARG A 217 -8.69 18.76 -4.64
CA ARG A 217 -8.39 17.94 -3.46
C ARG A 217 -8.69 16.44 -3.65
N LEU A 218 -8.30 15.90 -4.79
CA LEU A 218 -8.51 14.51 -5.16
C LEU A 218 -7.18 13.90 -5.65
N ASN A 219 -6.80 12.77 -5.07
CA ASN A 219 -5.61 12.04 -5.48
C ASN A 219 -5.96 11.15 -6.69
N THR A 220 -5.90 11.75 -7.88
CA THR A 220 -6.25 11.09 -9.15
C THR A 220 -5.18 10.12 -9.61
N TYR A 221 -5.46 9.33 -10.64
CA TYR A 221 -4.46 8.50 -11.32
C TYR A 221 -3.29 9.37 -11.83
N ALA A 222 -3.60 10.51 -12.45
CA ALA A 222 -2.57 11.43 -12.95
C ALA A 222 -1.68 11.99 -11.83
N ALA A 223 -2.26 12.29 -10.66
CA ALA A 223 -1.53 12.76 -9.49
C ALA A 223 -0.54 11.72 -8.92
N LYS A 224 -0.74 10.43 -9.19
CA LYS A 224 0.14 9.35 -8.70
C LYS A 224 1.17 8.89 -9.74
N TRP A 225 0.76 8.79 -11.01
CA TRP A 225 1.47 8.00 -12.00
C TRP A 225 1.97 8.79 -13.22
N LEU A 226 1.61 10.07 -13.34
CA LEU A 226 2.02 10.91 -14.48
C LEU A 226 2.88 12.08 -14.01
N PRO A 227 4.21 11.90 -13.85
CA PRO A 227 5.12 12.93 -13.30
C PRO A 227 5.08 14.26 -14.05
N ASP A 228 4.76 14.24 -15.35
CA ASP A 228 4.66 15.43 -16.19
C ASP A 228 3.27 16.11 -16.12
N SER A 229 2.33 15.57 -15.32
CA SER A 229 0.99 16.16 -15.17
C SER A 229 0.97 17.30 -14.16
N ALA A 230 0.05 18.25 -14.37
CA ALA A 230 -0.19 19.31 -13.41
C ALA A 230 -0.67 18.76 -12.06
N GLU A 231 -1.49 17.70 -12.09
CA GLU A 231 -2.01 17.03 -10.91
C GLU A 231 -0.90 16.43 -10.05
N PHE A 232 0.13 15.84 -10.65
CA PHE A 232 1.29 15.31 -9.93
C PHE A 232 2.07 16.43 -9.23
N ALA A 233 2.36 17.52 -9.94
CA ALA A 233 3.05 18.69 -9.39
C ALA A 233 2.26 19.39 -8.27
N ASP A 234 0.93 19.33 -8.35
CA ASP A 234 0.00 19.94 -7.40
C ASP A 234 -0.32 19.07 -6.18
N SER A 235 0.16 17.83 -6.13
CA SER A 235 -0.15 16.88 -5.05
C SER A 235 1.10 16.27 -4.39
N PRO A 236 2.10 17.10 -3.99
CA PRO A 236 3.30 16.59 -3.33
C PRO A 236 2.97 16.01 -1.95
N ILE A 237 3.76 15.01 -1.52
CA ILE A 237 3.67 14.44 -0.18
C ILE A 237 4.66 15.15 0.75
N CYS A 238 4.15 15.68 1.86
CA CYS A 238 4.95 16.17 2.98
C CYS A 238 5.09 15.05 4.02
N TYR A 239 6.27 14.52 4.20
CA TYR A 239 6.56 13.57 5.26
C TYR A 239 6.81 14.31 6.57
N ALA A 240 6.43 13.70 7.70
CA ALA A 240 6.46 14.32 9.02
C ALA A 240 5.72 15.69 9.09
N PRO A 241 4.44 15.76 8.68
CA PRO A 241 3.65 16.99 8.71
C PRO A 241 3.53 17.53 10.13
N ASP A 242 3.44 18.85 10.27
CA ASP A 242 3.11 19.50 11.55
C ASP A 242 1.64 19.22 11.89
N LEU A 243 1.44 18.46 12.95
CA LEU A 243 0.12 18.02 13.41
C LEU A 243 -0.05 18.30 14.89
N GLU A 244 -1.19 18.85 15.26
CA GLU A 244 -1.61 18.91 16.64
C GLU A 244 -1.54 17.52 17.30
N PRO A 245 -1.05 17.41 18.55
CA PRO A 245 -0.84 16.11 19.20
C PRO A 245 -2.08 15.22 19.24
N GLY A 246 -3.26 15.80 19.44
CA GLY A 246 -4.54 15.08 19.44
C GLY A 246 -4.90 14.49 18.07
N LEU A 247 -4.72 15.27 17.00
CA LEU A 247 -4.95 14.82 15.64
C LEU A 247 -3.96 13.73 15.24
N ARG A 248 -2.66 13.91 15.53
CA ARG A 248 -1.65 12.88 15.32
C ARG A 248 -2.03 11.56 16.00
N ALA A 249 -2.42 11.62 17.28
CA ALA A 249 -2.83 10.43 18.02
C ALA A 249 -4.06 9.75 17.41
N ALA A 250 -5.04 10.53 16.94
CA ALA A 250 -6.25 10.00 16.31
C ALA A 250 -5.93 9.31 14.95
N ILE A 251 -5.04 9.90 14.13
CA ILE A 251 -4.58 9.29 12.86
C ILE A 251 -3.86 7.98 13.15
N VAL A 252 -2.92 7.97 14.08
CA VAL A 252 -2.18 6.75 14.49
C VAL A 252 -3.14 5.68 15.01
N ALA A 253 -4.12 6.06 15.85
CA ALA A 253 -5.11 5.12 16.37
C ALA A 253 -5.96 4.47 15.27
N ALA A 254 -6.41 5.26 14.29
CA ALA A 254 -7.16 4.77 13.13
C ALA A 254 -6.32 3.81 12.28
N ALA A 255 -5.07 4.16 11.97
CA ALA A 255 -4.15 3.32 11.20
C ALA A 255 -3.80 2.01 11.93
N CYS A 256 -3.47 2.08 13.23
CA CYS A 256 -3.23 0.88 14.05
C CYS A 256 -4.51 0.04 14.23
N GLY A 257 -5.67 0.67 14.25
CA GLY A 257 -6.97 0.01 14.24
C GLY A 257 -7.16 -0.79 12.95
N ALA A 258 -6.86 -0.18 11.80
CA ALA A 258 -6.92 -0.85 10.50
C ALA A 258 -5.96 -2.04 10.43
N TRP A 259 -4.69 -1.87 10.88
CA TRP A 259 -3.73 -2.97 10.95
C TRP A 259 -4.29 -4.19 11.68
N ARG A 260 -4.87 -3.97 12.87
CA ARG A 260 -5.47 -5.08 13.66
C ARG A 260 -6.69 -5.69 13.00
N ALA A 261 -7.56 -4.85 12.42
CA ALA A 261 -8.80 -5.30 11.80
C ALA A 261 -8.58 -6.18 10.57
N VAL A 262 -7.51 -5.92 9.80
CA VAL A 262 -7.16 -6.72 8.62
C VAL A 262 -6.10 -7.79 8.90
N GLU A 263 -5.70 -7.97 10.16
CA GLU A 263 -4.68 -8.93 10.60
C GLU A 263 -3.35 -8.77 9.83
N ALA A 264 -2.93 -7.52 9.66
CA ALA A 264 -1.70 -7.20 8.92
C ALA A 264 -0.45 -7.66 9.65
N ARG A 265 0.63 -7.88 8.90
CA ARG A 265 1.99 -8.15 9.37
C ARG A 265 3.02 -7.60 8.38
N GLY A 266 4.26 -7.42 8.83
CA GLY A 266 5.34 -6.92 8.00
C GLY A 266 5.22 -5.43 7.76
N TYR A 267 4.48 -5.00 6.78
CA TYR A 267 4.26 -3.60 6.44
C TYR A 267 2.89 -3.36 5.80
N LEU A 268 2.40 -2.13 5.92
CA LEU A 268 1.07 -1.71 5.48
C LEU A 268 1.06 -0.20 5.19
N ARG A 269 0.29 0.25 4.21
CA ARG A 269 -0.08 1.65 4.06
C ARG A 269 -1.58 1.82 4.27
N VAL A 270 -1.95 2.79 5.11
CA VAL A 270 -3.34 3.17 5.35
C VAL A 270 -3.54 4.59 4.85
N ASP A 271 -4.44 4.78 3.91
CA ASP A 271 -4.81 6.09 3.38
C ASP A 271 -5.99 6.63 4.22
N ILE A 272 -5.80 7.80 4.83
CA ILE A 272 -6.72 8.40 5.79
C ILE A 272 -7.08 9.80 5.33
N ARG A 273 -8.34 10.19 5.47
CA ARG A 273 -8.79 11.55 5.19
C ARG A 273 -9.67 12.10 6.32
N LEU A 274 -9.54 13.38 6.59
CA LEU A 274 -10.34 14.03 7.62
C LEU A 274 -11.75 14.35 7.09
N ASP A 275 -12.74 14.14 7.94
CA ASP A 275 -14.10 14.62 7.70
C ASP A 275 -14.22 16.14 7.98
N ALA A 276 -15.43 16.69 7.85
CA ALA A 276 -15.69 18.11 8.11
C ALA A 276 -15.51 18.53 9.60
N ALA A 277 -15.46 17.56 10.51
CA ALA A 277 -15.19 17.77 11.93
C ALA A 277 -13.74 17.43 12.31
N GLU A 278 -12.83 17.36 11.31
CA GLU A 278 -11.41 17.01 11.44
C GLU A 278 -11.15 15.62 12.06
N ARG A 279 -12.11 14.69 11.96
CA ARG A 279 -11.94 13.31 12.44
C ARG A 279 -11.37 12.44 11.31
N PRO A 280 -10.35 11.61 11.62
CA PRO A 280 -9.74 10.73 10.62
C PRO A 280 -10.69 9.59 10.23
N CYS A 281 -10.86 9.35 8.92
CA CYS A 281 -11.58 8.22 8.35
C CYS A 281 -10.65 7.45 7.41
N VAL A 282 -10.61 6.14 7.52
CA VAL A 282 -9.80 5.27 6.65
C VAL A 282 -10.46 5.17 5.28
N LEU A 283 -9.75 5.62 4.24
CA LEU A 283 -10.18 5.56 2.85
C LEU A 283 -9.85 4.23 2.21
N ASP A 284 -8.64 3.73 2.49
CA ASP A 284 -8.09 2.53 1.88
C ASP A 284 -7.01 1.89 2.77
N VAL A 285 -6.80 0.59 2.59
CA VAL A 285 -5.77 -0.19 3.27
C VAL A 285 -5.00 -0.97 2.21
N ASN A 286 -3.72 -0.65 2.02
CA ASN A 286 -2.85 -1.33 1.07
C ASN A 286 -1.87 -2.26 1.81
N PRO A 287 -2.06 -3.59 1.74
CA PRO A 287 -1.21 -4.58 2.43
C PRO A 287 0.04 -4.97 1.63
N ASN A 288 0.17 -4.48 0.38
CA ASN A 288 1.33 -4.71 -0.47
C ASN A 288 1.69 -3.40 -1.20
N PRO A 289 2.06 -2.33 -0.44
CA PRO A 289 2.43 -1.08 -1.05
C PRO A 289 3.76 -1.20 -1.79
N GLU A 290 3.87 -0.45 -2.88
CA GLU A 290 5.10 -0.36 -3.68
C GLU A 290 6.32 -0.05 -2.81
N LEU A 291 7.40 -0.80 -3.06
CA LEU A 291 8.70 -0.71 -2.37
C LEU A 291 9.78 -0.07 -3.26
N GLY A 292 9.39 0.80 -4.17
CA GLY A 292 10.29 1.53 -5.06
C GLY A 292 11.12 2.60 -4.34
N PRO A 293 12.33 2.91 -4.82
CA PRO A 293 13.16 3.96 -4.24
C PRO A 293 12.49 5.34 -4.38
N GLY A 294 12.56 6.14 -3.32
CA GLY A 294 12.10 7.52 -3.29
C GLY A 294 10.58 7.73 -3.19
N VAL A 295 9.77 6.66 -3.12
CA VAL A 295 8.31 6.76 -3.07
C VAL A 295 7.71 6.04 -1.87
N GLY A 296 6.49 6.41 -1.53
CA GLY A 296 5.62 5.71 -0.61
C GLY A 296 6.28 5.31 0.71
N ILE A 297 6.32 4.00 0.96
CA ILE A 297 6.83 3.45 2.22
C ILE A 297 8.34 3.64 2.38
N CYS A 298 9.11 3.68 1.28
CA CYS A 298 10.55 3.88 1.34
C CYS A 298 10.89 5.26 1.94
N ARG A 299 10.22 6.31 1.46
CA ARG A 299 10.37 7.65 2.03
C ARG A 299 9.90 7.73 3.47
N ALA A 300 8.78 7.09 3.80
CA ALA A 300 8.26 7.04 5.15
C ALA A 300 9.23 6.36 6.13
N VAL A 301 9.92 5.32 5.70
CA VAL A 301 10.96 4.59 6.46
C VAL A 301 12.18 5.47 6.69
N GLU A 302 12.67 6.17 5.65
CA GLU A 302 13.79 7.10 5.72
C GLU A 302 13.51 8.27 6.68
N GLU A 303 12.33 8.89 6.57
CA GLU A 303 11.91 9.98 7.46
C GLU A 303 11.74 9.55 8.92
N ALA A 304 11.47 8.26 9.15
CA ALA A 304 11.48 7.67 10.49
C ALA A 304 12.89 7.32 11.00
N GLY A 305 13.95 7.69 10.26
CA GLY A 305 15.36 7.47 10.64
C GLY A 305 15.86 6.05 10.44
N TRP A 306 15.20 5.25 9.60
CA TRP A 306 15.67 3.94 9.21
C TRP A 306 16.38 3.98 7.86
N SER A 307 17.48 3.24 7.69
CA SER A 307 18.01 2.97 6.36
C SER A 307 17.10 1.97 5.63
N TRP A 308 17.03 2.08 4.31
CA TRP A 308 16.32 1.11 3.47
C TRP A 308 16.79 -0.32 3.72
N ALA A 309 18.11 -0.51 3.78
CA ALA A 309 18.70 -1.82 4.05
C ALA A 309 18.26 -2.40 5.40
N ARG A 310 18.16 -1.56 6.45
CA ARG A 310 17.64 -1.98 7.75
C ARG A 310 16.19 -2.43 7.65
N PHE A 311 15.35 -1.67 6.95
CA PHE A 311 13.94 -2.03 6.76
C PHE A 311 13.80 -3.39 6.05
N VAL A 312 14.48 -3.57 4.91
CA VAL A 312 14.42 -4.80 4.12
C VAL A 312 14.89 -6.02 4.91
N ARG A 313 16.04 -5.91 5.59
CA ARG A 313 16.56 -7.00 6.45
C ARG A 313 15.60 -7.35 7.57
N GLN A 314 15.00 -6.33 8.17
CA GLN A 314 14.04 -6.54 9.26
C GLN A 314 12.78 -7.28 8.79
N GLN A 315 12.29 -7.00 7.56
CA GLN A 315 11.17 -7.76 6.99
C GLN A 315 11.50 -9.25 6.85
N VAL A 316 12.73 -9.57 6.42
CA VAL A 316 13.20 -10.97 6.34
C VAL A 316 13.25 -11.62 7.72
N LEU A 317 13.71 -10.90 8.74
CA LEU A 317 13.77 -11.43 10.11
C LEU A 317 12.40 -11.63 10.75
N TRP A 318 11.38 -10.90 10.32
CA TRP A 318 10.00 -11.04 10.82
C TRP A 318 9.17 -12.09 10.07
N ALA A 319 9.58 -12.49 8.89
CA ALA A 319 8.88 -13.45 8.01
C ALA A 319 8.72 -14.85 8.65
#